data_0a984fec0341bc18ac1e62a8276e7fef
#
_entry.id   0a984fec0341bc18ac1e62a8276e7fef
#
_cell.length_a   1.000
_cell.length_b   1.000
_cell.length_c   1.000
_cell.angle_alpha   90.00
_cell.angle_beta   90.00
_cell.angle_gamma   90.00
#
_symmetry.space_group_name_H-M   'P 1'
#
loop_
_entity.id
_entity.type
_entity.pdbx_description
1 polymer ?
#
loop_
_entity_poly.entity_id
_entity_poly.type
_entity_poly.pdbx_seq_one_letter_code
_entity_poly.pdbx_strand_id
1 'polypeptide(L)' 'MSSAGSKLKQVTAMTLTEFPDVGRVEHVAAVLDCSKWCVYDLIASGELKAIRLGRALRVTKRALEEFLDA' A
#
# COMPACT_ATOMS: atom_id res chain seq x y z
N MET A 1 23.96 3.40 -14.13
CA MET A 1 23.00 4.11 -14.31
C MET A 1 21.73 3.58 -13.80
N SER A 2 21.10 2.96 -14.54
CA SER A 2 19.83 2.47 -14.11
C SER A 2 19.90 1.59 -12.89
N SER A 3 21.04 0.99 -12.62
CA SER A 3 21.13 0.08 -11.48
C SER A 3 20.81 0.76 -10.16
N ALA A 4 21.26 1.98 -9.99
CA ALA A 4 20.97 2.68 -8.74
C ALA A 4 19.48 2.96 -8.63
N GLY A 5 18.87 3.40 -9.71
CA GLY A 5 17.45 3.63 -9.71
C GLY A 5 16.66 2.36 -9.48
N SER A 6 17.13 1.27 -10.07
CA SER A 6 16.47 -0.01 -9.88
C SER A 6 16.50 -0.47 -8.43
N LYS A 7 17.62 -0.26 -7.77
CA LYS A 7 17.72 -0.63 -6.37
C LYS A 7 16.71 0.13 -5.52
N LEU A 8 16.60 1.42 -5.77
CA LEU A 8 15.68 2.23 -5.00
C LEU A 8 14.25 1.77 -5.22
N LYS A 9 13.92 1.44 -6.45
CA LYS A 9 12.59 0.94 -6.73
C LYS A 9 12.32 -0.38 -6.04
N GLN A 10 13.32 -1.24 -6.00
CA GLN A 10 13.14 -2.53 -5.34
C GLN A 10 12.90 -2.38 -3.86
N VAL A 11 13.50 -1.36 -3.26
CA VAL A 11 13.32 -1.13 -1.84
C VAL A 11 11.93 -0.58 -1.54
N THR A 12 11.44 0.31 -2.39
CA THR A 12 10.18 1.01 -2.13
C THR A 12 9.00 0.41 -2.86
N ALA A 13 9.23 -0.22 -4.00
CA ALA A 13 8.15 -0.73 -4.82
C ALA A 13 7.76 -2.14 -4.43
N MET A 14 6.48 -2.39 -4.43
CA MET A 14 5.93 -3.71 -4.20
C MET A 14 4.81 -3.90 -5.20
N THR A 15 4.75 -5.06 -5.82
CA THR A 15 3.66 -5.34 -6.76
C THR A 15 2.45 -5.83 -5.99
N LEU A 16 1.30 -5.69 -6.59
CA LEU A 16 0.07 -6.18 -5.98
C LEU A 16 0.15 -7.68 -5.73
N THR A 17 0.81 -8.40 -6.62
CA THR A 17 0.97 -9.85 -6.46
C THR A 17 1.73 -10.19 -5.19
N GLU A 18 2.69 -9.36 -4.80
CA GLU A 18 3.48 -9.59 -3.60
C GLU A 18 2.78 -9.12 -2.33
N PHE A 19 1.71 -8.36 -2.48
CA PHE A 19 0.99 -7.82 -1.33
C PHE A 19 0.38 -8.97 -0.53
N PRO A 20 0.55 -9.00 0.79
CA PRO A 20 -0.04 -10.06 1.60
C PRO A 20 -1.56 -9.95 1.64
N ASP A 21 -2.24 -11.04 1.99
CA ASP A 21 -3.70 -11.05 2.10
C ASP A 21 -4.19 -9.97 3.03
N VAL A 22 -3.47 -9.74 4.11
CA VAL A 22 -3.75 -8.65 5.05
C VAL A 22 -2.45 -7.88 5.20
N GLY A 23 -2.39 -6.70 4.60
CA GLY A 23 -1.18 -5.91 4.58
C GLY A 23 -1.23 -4.73 5.53
N ARG A 24 -0.08 -4.13 5.73
CA ARG A 24 0.05 -2.93 6.55
C ARG A 24 0.03 -1.69 5.67
N VAL A 25 -0.13 -0.54 6.32
CA VAL A 25 -0.10 0.73 5.61
C VAL A 25 1.17 0.88 4.78
N GLU A 26 2.30 0.48 5.34
CA GLU A 26 3.58 0.58 4.62
C GLU A 26 3.63 -0.31 3.39
N HIS A 27 2.92 -1.45 3.40
CA HIS A 27 2.83 -2.29 2.21
C HIS A 27 2.03 -1.58 1.13
N VAL A 28 0.94 -0.91 1.51
CA VAL A 28 0.14 -0.17 0.56
C VAL A 28 0.94 0.96 -0.05
N ALA A 29 1.69 1.66 0.79
CA ALA A 29 2.54 2.76 0.32
C ALA A 29 3.55 2.25 -0.71
N ALA A 30 4.10 1.06 -0.49
CA ALA A 30 5.04 0.48 -1.43
C ALA A 30 4.38 0.14 -2.77
N VAL A 31 3.17 -0.41 -2.74
CA VAL A 31 2.45 -0.74 -3.97
C VAL A 31 2.09 0.52 -4.74
N LEU A 32 1.64 1.55 -4.04
CA LEU A 32 1.21 2.80 -4.68
C LEU A 32 2.39 3.74 -4.93
N ASP A 33 3.56 3.40 -4.43
CA ASP A 33 4.76 4.22 -4.59
C ASP A 33 4.52 5.63 -4.03
N CYS A 34 3.96 5.69 -2.84
CA CYS A 34 3.71 6.96 -2.18
C CYS A 34 4.06 6.85 -0.70
N SER A 35 3.90 7.93 0.04
CA SER A 35 4.23 7.95 1.45
C SER A 35 3.11 7.32 2.28
N LYS A 36 3.44 6.97 3.51
CA LYS A 36 2.43 6.48 4.45
C LYS A 36 1.34 7.51 4.68
N TRP A 37 1.72 8.78 4.67
CA TRP A 37 0.74 9.85 4.87
C TRP A 37 -0.30 9.88 3.76
N CYS A 38 0.12 9.60 2.54
CA CYS A 38 -0.79 9.48 1.41
C CYS A 38 -1.79 8.36 1.67
N VAL A 39 -1.32 7.23 2.16
CA VAL A 39 -2.20 6.10 2.46
C VAL A 39 -3.18 6.46 3.58
N TYR A 40 -2.71 7.11 4.62
CA TYR A 40 -3.60 7.52 5.69
C TYR A 40 -4.69 8.47 5.19
N ASP A 41 -4.33 9.37 4.28
CA ASP A 41 -5.31 10.27 3.69
C ASP A 41 -6.36 9.52 2.89
N LEU A 42 -5.94 8.51 2.13
CA LEU A 42 -6.87 7.70 1.35
C LEU A 42 -7.83 6.94 2.26
N ILE A 43 -7.33 6.45 3.37
CA ILE A 43 -8.17 5.75 4.34
C ILE A 43 -9.12 6.72 5.01
N ALA A 44 -8.63 7.89 5.38
CA ALA A 44 -9.45 8.89 6.06
C ALA A 44 -10.57 9.40 5.15
N SER A 45 -10.31 9.53 3.87
CA SER A 45 -11.31 10.00 2.92
C SER A 45 -12.32 8.92 2.54
N GLY A 46 -12.04 7.67 2.88
CA GLY A 46 -12.91 6.56 2.53
C GLY A 46 -12.64 5.96 1.17
N GLU A 47 -11.65 6.48 0.45
CA GLU A 47 -11.33 5.95 -0.87
C GLU A 47 -10.69 4.56 -0.77
N LEU A 48 -9.92 4.33 0.26
CA LEU A 48 -9.28 3.04 0.51
C LEU A 48 -9.83 2.48 1.82
N LYS A 49 -10.40 1.30 1.76
CA LYS A 49 -10.97 0.68 2.95
C LYS A 49 -9.88 0.02 3.77
N ALA A 50 -9.98 0.17 5.07
CA ALA A 50 -9.02 -0.42 5.99
C ALA A 50 -9.76 -1.03 7.16
N ILE A 51 -9.10 -1.98 7.82
CA ILE A 51 -9.63 -2.65 8.99
C ILE A 51 -8.80 -2.21 10.19
N ARG A 52 -9.47 -1.88 11.28
CA ARG A 52 -8.78 -1.55 12.51
C ARG A 52 -8.72 -2.81 13.39
N LEU A 53 -7.51 -3.23 13.66
CA LEU A 53 -7.27 -4.37 14.55
C LEU A 53 -6.58 -3.84 15.80
N GLY A 54 -7.36 -3.56 16.84
CA GLY A 54 -6.82 -2.90 18.00
C GLY A 54 -6.31 -1.51 17.64
N ARG A 55 -5.02 -1.28 17.79
CA ARG A 55 -4.41 0.00 17.45
C ARG A 55 -3.85 0.03 16.04
N ALA A 56 -3.84 -1.11 15.40
CA ALA A 56 -3.21 -1.22 14.09
C ALA A 56 -4.23 -1.09 13.00
N LEU A 57 -3.81 -0.51 11.88
CA LEU A 57 -4.61 -0.48 10.67
C LEU A 57 -4.07 -1.54 9.72
N ARG A 58 -4.98 -2.24 9.07
CA ARG A 58 -4.64 -3.25 8.09
C ARG A 58 -5.50 -3.05 6.85
N VAL A 59 -4.91 -3.34 5.70
CA VAL A 59 -5.61 -3.24 4.42
C VAL A 59 -5.55 -4.62 3.78
N THR A 60 -6.71 -5.15 3.42
CA THR A 60 -6.73 -6.45 2.76
C THR A 60 -6.31 -6.28 1.30
N LYS A 61 -5.76 -7.35 0.75
CA LYS A 61 -5.39 -7.34 -0.66
C LYS A 61 -6.60 -7.02 -1.53
N ARG A 62 -7.76 -7.54 -1.14
CA ARG A 62 -8.98 -7.29 -1.88
C ARG A 62 -9.37 -5.82 -1.86
N ALA A 63 -9.23 -5.17 -0.71
CA ALA A 63 -9.55 -3.75 -0.61
C ALA A 63 -8.64 -2.93 -1.51
N LEU A 64 -7.36 -3.30 -1.55
CA LEU A 64 -6.42 -2.61 -2.41
C LEU A 64 -6.74 -2.85 -3.88
N GLU A 65 -7.10 -4.08 -4.23
CA GLU A 65 -7.49 -4.39 -5.60
C GLU A 65 -8.70 -3.57 -6.03
N GLU A 66 -9.69 -3.45 -5.15
CA GLU A 66 -10.88 -2.67 -5.46
C GLU A 66 -10.54 -1.19 -5.62
N PHE A 67 -9.64 -0.70 -4.81
CA PHE A 67 -9.20 0.69 -4.92
C PHE A 67 -8.53 0.94 -6.27
N LEU A 68 -7.69 0.01 -6.70
CA LEU A 68 -6.96 0.16 -7.96
C LEU A 68 -7.86 0.00 -9.18
N ASP A 69 -8.95 -0.74 -9.03
CA ASP A 69 -9.91 -0.95 -10.12
C ASP A 69 -10.90 0.19 -10.28
N ALA A 70 -10.99 1.03 -9.27
CA ALA A 70 -11.99 2.11 -9.27
C ALA A 70 -11.69 3.20 -10.29
#